data_75468273039f1af3ca15c53932064f70
#
_entry.id   75468273039f1af3ca15c53932064f70
#
_cell.length_a   1.000
_cell.length_b   1.000
_cell.length_c   1.000
_cell.angle_alpha   90.00
_cell.angle_beta   90.00
_cell.angle_gamma   90.00
#
_symmetry.space_group_name_H-M   'P 1'
#
loop_
_entity.id
_entity.type
_entity.pdbx_description
1 polymer ?
#
loop_
_entity_poly.entity_id
_entity_poly.type
_entity_poly.pdbx_seq_one_letter_code
_entity_poly.pdbx_strand_id
1 'polypeptide(L)'
;MAAYEKAHIDEVASNQWPHWIPVRHHFGIETFGINLWRGRDDGTVIPEHDHGEDGEPELYYTVDGHATFTIEGEEVDAPAGTCIWVSEAGATRAATAREPGTLVLSVGAGPPGTGYAPAGWDSHYLEGDK
;
A
#
# COMPACT_ATOMS: atom_id res chain seq x y z
N MET A 1 3.08 -14.28 27.46
CA MET A 1 2.91 -13.28 26.38
C MET A 1 4.00 -13.43 25.35
N ALA A 2 3.63 -13.60 24.10
CA ALA A 2 4.61 -13.76 23.03
C ALA A 2 5.23 -12.40 22.67
N ALA A 3 6.49 -12.41 22.26
CA ALA A 3 7.17 -11.21 21.80
C ALA A 3 6.82 -10.85 20.34
N TYR A 4 6.02 -11.67 19.69
CA TYR A 4 5.69 -11.48 18.27
C TYR A 4 4.28 -12.02 17.98
N GLU A 5 3.76 -11.60 16.82
CA GLU A 5 2.55 -12.15 16.23
C GLU A 5 2.88 -12.52 14.79
N LYS A 6 2.14 -13.46 14.24
CA LYS A 6 2.31 -13.80 12.84
C LYS A 6 0.96 -14.05 12.18
N ALA A 7 0.87 -13.75 10.90
CA ALA A 7 -0.29 -14.06 10.09
C ALA A 7 0.13 -14.22 8.63
N HIS A 8 -0.51 -15.12 7.92
CA HIS A 8 -0.37 -15.20 6.48
C HIS A 8 -1.25 -14.12 5.87
N ILE A 9 -0.85 -13.59 4.71
CA ILE A 9 -1.62 -12.51 4.08
C ILE A 9 -3.07 -12.91 3.80
N ASP A 10 -3.33 -14.19 3.57
CA ASP A 10 -4.71 -14.67 3.36
C ASP A 10 -5.55 -14.56 4.63
N GLU A 11 -4.92 -14.56 5.80
CA GLU A 11 -5.62 -14.36 7.07
C GLU A 11 -5.88 -12.90 7.37
N VAL A 12 -5.08 -12.01 6.78
CA VAL A 12 -5.20 -10.57 6.96
C VAL A 12 -6.23 -9.98 6.01
N ALA A 13 -6.31 -10.54 4.80
CA ALA A 13 -7.19 -10.01 3.76
C ALA A 13 -8.65 -10.07 4.20
N SER A 14 -9.38 -8.99 3.93
CA SER A 14 -10.79 -8.90 4.25
C SER A 14 -11.63 -9.50 3.12
N ASN A 15 -12.69 -10.22 3.46
CA ASN A 15 -13.64 -10.69 2.46
C ASN A 15 -14.33 -9.53 1.75
N GLN A 16 -14.46 -8.40 2.43
CA GLN A 16 -15.08 -7.20 1.88
C GLN A 16 -14.15 -6.46 0.92
N TRP A 17 -12.84 -6.56 1.16
CA TRP A 17 -11.81 -5.86 0.38
C TRP A 17 -10.71 -6.85 -0.02
N PRO A 18 -11.02 -7.81 -0.90
CA PRO A 18 -10.06 -8.90 -1.20
C PRO A 18 -8.78 -8.43 -1.88
N HIS A 19 -8.78 -7.24 -2.49
CA HIS A 19 -7.61 -6.66 -3.14
C HIS A 19 -6.73 -5.88 -2.16
N TRP A 20 -7.20 -5.60 -0.95
CA TRP A 20 -6.48 -4.83 0.06
C TRP A 20 -6.13 -5.73 1.24
N ILE A 21 -4.88 -5.71 1.64
CA ILE A 21 -4.39 -6.52 2.75
C ILE A 21 -3.87 -5.56 3.82
N PRO A 22 -4.71 -5.20 4.80
CA PRO A 22 -4.38 -4.14 5.77
C PRO A 22 -3.50 -4.63 6.90
N VAL A 23 -2.22 -4.85 6.62
CA VAL A 23 -1.26 -5.41 7.59
C VAL A 23 -1.14 -4.53 8.82
N ARG A 24 -0.99 -3.20 8.61
CA ARG A 24 -0.87 -2.27 9.73
C ARG A 24 -2.04 -2.41 10.70
N HIS A 25 -3.23 -2.42 10.16
CA HIS A 25 -4.43 -2.46 10.99
C HIS A 25 -4.57 -3.81 11.70
N HIS A 26 -4.23 -4.89 11.00
CA HIS A 26 -4.33 -6.24 11.54
C HIS A 26 -3.50 -6.39 12.82
N PHE A 27 -2.28 -5.88 12.83
CA PHE A 27 -1.38 -5.99 13.99
C PHE A 27 -1.44 -4.79 14.93
N GLY A 28 -2.19 -3.74 14.60
CA GLY A 28 -2.24 -2.53 15.42
C GLY A 28 -0.94 -1.74 15.41
N ILE A 29 -0.24 -1.73 14.27
CA ILE A 29 1.02 -0.99 14.14
C ILE A 29 0.72 0.50 14.11
N GLU A 30 1.37 1.26 15.00
CA GLU A 30 1.13 2.70 15.12
C GLU A 30 2.31 3.56 14.68
N THR A 31 3.44 2.95 14.34
CA THR A 31 4.68 3.67 14.07
C THR A 31 4.99 3.83 12.58
N PHE A 32 4.32 3.06 11.73
CA PHE A 32 4.48 3.17 10.28
C PHE A 32 3.27 2.55 9.59
N GLY A 33 3.06 2.92 8.34
CA GLY A 33 2.00 2.32 7.52
C GLY A 33 2.57 1.18 6.68
N ILE A 34 1.84 0.08 6.59
CA ILE A 34 2.21 -1.05 5.75
C ILE A 34 0.96 -1.76 5.28
N ASN A 35 0.87 -1.97 3.97
CA ASN A 35 -0.24 -2.67 3.36
C ASN A 35 0.26 -3.44 2.14
N LEU A 36 -0.53 -4.44 1.72
CA LEU A 36 -0.32 -5.05 0.42
C LEU A 36 -1.57 -4.85 -0.42
N TRP A 37 -1.39 -4.85 -1.72
CA TRP A 37 -2.44 -4.58 -2.68
C TRP A 37 -2.39 -5.61 -3.79
N ARG A 38 -3.54 -6.26 -4.06
CA ARG A 38 -3.67 -7.20 -5.17
C ARG A 38 -4.31 -6.49 -6.35
N GLY A 39 -3.95 -6.90 -7.56
CA GLY A 39 -4.60 -6.38 -8.75
C GLY A 39 -6.08 -6.76 -8.75
N ARG A 40 -6.93 -5.79 -9.09
CA ARG A 40 -8.37 -6.01 -9.26
C ARG A 40 -8.66 -6.52 -10.67
N ASP A 41 -9.89 -6.94 -10.89
CA ASP A 41 -10.32 -7.41 -12.21
C ASP A 41 -10.17 -6.34 -13.29
N ASP A 42 -10.29 -5.06 -12.92
CA ASP A 42 -10.12 -3.95 -13.87
C ASP A 42 -8.65 -3.57 -14.06
N GLY A 43 -7.73 -4.26 -13.40
CA GLY A 43 -6.31 -4.01 -13.50
C GLY A 43 -5.75 -3.05 -12.48
N THR A 44 -6.58 -2.37 -11.71
CA THR A 44 -6.10 -1.43 -10.70
C THR A 44 -5.43 -2.18 -9.56
N VAL A 45 -4.23 -1.77 -9.18
CA VAL A 45 -3.56 -2.23 -7.97
C VAL A 45 -3.64 -1.15 -6.91
N ILE A 46 -3.17 0.04 -7.24
CA ILE A 46 -3.20 1.19 -6.34
C ILE A 46 -3.93 2.33 -7.05
N PRO A 47 -5.08 2.78 -6.52
CA PRO A 47 -5.80 3.91 -7.11
C PRO A 47 -4.95 5.18 -7.05
N GLU A 48 -5.18 6.08 -8.00
CA GLU A 48 -4.43 7.33 -8.07
C GLU A 48 -4.66 8.16 -6.81
N HIS A 49 -3.55 8.60 -6.19
CA HIS A 49 -3.61 9.43 -4.99
C HIS A 49 -2.26 10.10 -4.73
N ASP A 50 -2.23 11.00 -3.75
CA ASP A 50 -0.99 11.56 -3.24
C ASP A 50 -1.09 11.66 -1.71
N HIS A 51 0.02 12.00 -1.08
CA HIS A 51 0.12 12.18 0.36
C HIS A 51 0.51 13.61 0.71
N GLY A 52 0.07 14.59 -0.09
CA GLY A 52 0.39 16.00 0.14
C GLY A 52 -0.08 16.52 1.48
N GLU A 53 -1.20 15.99 2.00
CA GLU A 53 -1.75 16.45 3.28
C GLU A 53 -0.99 15.91 4.48
N ASP A 54 -0.62 14.63 4.45
CA ASP A 54 0.03 14.00 5.59
C ASP A 54 1.55 14.04 5.51
N GLY A 55 2.10 14.42 4.37
CA GLY A 55 3.54 14.52 4.19
C GLY A 55 4.29 13.21 4.20
N GLU A 56 3.61 12.09 3.98
CA GLU A 56 4.25 10.78 4.05
C GLU A 56 4.93 10.40 2.74
N PRO A 57 6.28 10.27 2.73
CA PRO A 57 6.94 9.57 1.63
C PRO A 57 6.60 8.09 1.72
N GLU A 58 6.70 7.40 0.62
CA GLU A 58 6.21 6.02 0.55
C GLU A 58 7.12 5.15 -0.29
N LEU A 59 7.39 3.93 0.20
CA LEU A 59 8.14 2.93 -0.54
C LEU A 59 7.15 1.89 -1.07
N TYR A 60 7.26 1.59 -2.36
CA TYR A 60 6.51 0.49 -2.97
C TYR A 60 7.46 -0.60 -3.39
N TYR A 61 7.01 -1.84 -3.28
CA TYR A 61 7.79 -3.00 -3.70
C TYR A 61 6.85 -3.98 -4.40
N THR A 62 7.15 -4.32 -5.65
CA THR A 62 6.38 -5.32 -6.37
C THR A 62 6.82 -6.70 -5.91
N VAL A 63 5.94 -7.39 -5.18
CA VAL A 63 6.24 -8.69 -4.58
C VAL A 63 6.11 -9.80 -5.60
N ASP A 64 5.01 -9.81 -6.33
CA ASP A 64 4.70 -10.82 -7.35
C ASP A 64 4.12 -10.15 -8.57
N GLY A 65 4.26 -10.80 -9.71
CA GLY A 65 3.66 -10.35 -10.96
C GLY A 65 4.43 -9.21 -11.59
N HIS A 66 3.68 -8.26 -12.15
CA HIS A 66 4.27 -7.17 -12.89
C HIS A 66 3.33 -5.97 -12.84
N ALA A 67 3.81 -4.86 -12.30
CA ALA A 67 3.03 -3.63 -12.21
C ALA A 67 3.60 -2.55 -13.10
N THR A 68 2.75 -1.61 -13.51
CA THR A 68 3.19 -0.34 -14.09
C THR A 68 2.71 0.76 -13.15
N PHE A 69 3.64 1.54 -12.63
CA PHE A 69 3.30 2.72 -11.85
C PHE A 69 3.21 3.93 -12.76
N THR A 70 2.29 4.84 -12.45
CA THR A 70 2.25 6.15 -13.09
C THR A 70 2.50 7.16 -11.98
N ILE A 71 3.62 7.86 -12.07
CA ILE A 71 4.04 8.82 -11.04
C ILE A 71 4.23 10.17 -11.71
N GLU A 72 3.41 11.14 -11.34
CA GLU A 72 3.39 12.47 -11.95
C GLU A 72 3.33 12.39 -13.47
N GLY A 73 2.50 11.46 -13.98
CA GLY A 73 2.30 11.27 -15.41
C GLY A 73 3.35 10.42 -16.11
N GLU A 74 4.39 10.03 -15.40
CA GLU A 74 5.46 9.20 -15.97
C GLU A 74 5.20 7.73 -15.69
N GLU A 75 5.26 6.88 -16.71
CA GLU A 75 5.11 5.44 -16.53
C GLU A 75 6.42 4.82 -16.09
N VAL A 76 6.35 4.00 -15.06
CA VAL A 76 7.51 3.33 -14.46
C VAL A 76 7.24 1.84 -14.47
N ASP A 77 8.08 1.08 -15.16
CA ASP A 77 7.96 -0.37 -15.27
C ASP A 77 8.43 -1.01 -13.96
N ALA A 78 7.61 -1.89 -13.39
CA ALA A 78 7.89 -2.46 -12.07
C ALA A 78 7.55 -3.95 -12.00
N PRO A 79 8.38 -4.80 -12.65
CA PRO A 79 8.22 -6.24 -12.47
C PRO A 79 8.57 -6.64 -11.04
N ALA A 80 8.20 -7.87 -10.66
CA ALA A 80 8.49 -8.41 -9.33
C ALA A 80 9.96 -8.16 -8.97
N GLY A 81 10.19 -7.69 -7.74
CA GLY A 81 11.53 -7.37 -7.27
C GLY A 81 11.90 -5.89 -7.40
N THR A 82 11.02 -5.07 -7.98
CA THR A 82 11.29 -3.64 -8.17
C THR A 82 10.85 -2.84 -6.94
N CYS A 83 11.75 -1.98 -6.45
CA CYS A 83 11.45 -1.02 -5.39
C CYS A 83 11.29 0.37 -5.99
N ILE A 84 10.27 1.11 -5.57
CA ILE A 84 10.05 2.49 -6.00
C ILE A 84 9.93 3.35 -4.75
N TRP A 85 10.82 4.31 -4.60
CA TRP A 85 10.79 5.24 -3.47
C TRP A 85 10.19 6.56 -3.92
N VAL A 86 8.96 6.85 -3.47
CA VAL A 86 8.30 8.12 -3.76
C VAL A 86 8.62 9.07 -2.62
N SER A 87 9.71 9.83 -2.80
CA SER A 87 10.23 10.75 -1.77
C SER A 87 9.40 12.02 -1.65
N GLU A 88 8.72 12.40 -2.72
CA GLU A 88 7.88 13.60 -2.73
C GLU A 88 6.46 13.19 -2.35
N ALA A 89 6.06 13.48 -1.11
CA ALA A 89 4.76 13.06 -0.60
C ALA A 89 3.61 13.55 -1.49
N GLY A 90 3.72 14.74 -2.05
CA GLY A 90 2.69 15.31 -2.92
C GLY A 90 2.67 14.76 -4.33
N ALA A 91 3.61 13.90 -4.71
CA ALA A 91 3.61 13.33 -6.06
C ALA A 91 2.41 12.40 -6.24
N THR A 92 1.67 12.60 -7.33
CA THR A 92 0.53 11.75 -7.68
C THR A 92 1.05 10.40 -8.15
N ARG A 93 0.49 9.31 -7.65
CA ARG A 93 0.91 7.96 -8.02
C ARG A 93 -0.29 7.05 -8.17
N ALA A 94 -0.14 6.05 -9.03
CA ALA A 94 -1.10 4.98 -9.24
C ALA A 94 -0.34 3.75 -9.74
N ALA A 95 -0.94 2.58 -9.64
CA ALA A 95 -0.34 1.36 -10.19
C ALA A 95 -1.40 0.48 -10.81
N THR A 96 -1.05 -0.14 -11.94
CA THR A 96 -1.90 -1.12 -12.61
C THR A 96 -1.15 -2.44 -12.76
N ALA A 97 -1.90 -3.54 -12.78
CA ALA A 97 -1.33 -4.87 -12.96
C ALA A 97 -1.18 -5.17 -14.45
N ARG A 98 -0.02 -5.69 -14.83
CA ARG A 98 0.26 -6.13 -16.18
C ARG A 98 -0.06 -7.62 -16.35
N GLU A 99 -0.26 -8.35 -15.25
CA GLU A 99 -0.58 -9.76 -15.30
C GLU A 99 -1.33 -10.17 -14.05
N PRO A 100 -2.06 -11.30 -14.08
CA PRO A 100 -2.76 -11.80 -12.91
C PRO A 100 -1.77 -12.12 -11.78
N GLY A 101 -2.24 -11.99 -10.55
CA GLY A 101 -1.41 -12.31 -9.39
C GLY A 101 -0.45 -11.22 -8.97
N THR A 102 -0.56 -10.04 -9.58
CA THR A 102 0.30 -8.92 -9.20
C THR A 102 -0.01 -8.48 -7.78
N LEU A 103 1.06 -8.35 -6.98
CA LEU A 103 0.98 -8.00 -5.57
C LEU A 103 2.02 -6.94 -5.25
N VAL A 104 1.59 -5.83 -4.67
CA VAL A 104 2.47 -4.71 -4.33
C VAL A 104 2.40 -4.43 -2.84
N LEU A 105 3.57 -4.27 -2.22
CA LEU A 105 3.71 -3.85 -0.83
C LEU A 105 3.91 -2.34 -0.79
N SER A 106 3.23 -1.66 0.12
CA SER A 106 3.47 -0.24 0.39
C SER A 106 3.86 -0.03 1.84
N VAL A 107 4.88 0.79 2.07
CA VAL A 107 5.36 1.15 3.41
C VAL A 107 5.52 2.66 3.45
N GLY A 108 4.91 3.29 4.46
CA GLY A 108 5.01 4.74 4.63
C GLY A 108 5.25 5.13 6.07
N ALA A 109 5.84 6.30 6.25
CA ALA A 109 6.09 6.88 7.56
C ALA A 109 5.98 8.39 7.44
N GLY A 110 5.82 9.07 8.57
CA GLY A 110 5.75 10.53 8.56
C GLY A 110 7.09 11.16 8.18
N PRO A 111 7.10 12.47 8.00
CA PRO A 111 8.34 13.19 7.70
C PRO A 111 9.39 12.91 8.79
N PRO A 112 10.68 12.98 8.45
CA PRO A 112 11.74 12.70 9.42
C PRO A 112 11.57 13.52 10.69
N GLY A 113 11.69 12.86 11.84
CA GLY A 113 11.58 13.50 13.14
C GLY A 113 10.16 13.69 13.66
N THR A 114 9.14 13.37 12.89
CA THR A 114 7.75 13.58 13.31
C THR A 114 7.00 12.29 13.66
N GLY A 115 7.56 11.14 13.32
CA GLY A 115 6.88 9.86 13.50
C GLY A 115 5.75 9.66 12.49
N TYR A 116 5.01 8.60 12.68
CA TYR A 116 3.90 8.25 11.79
C TYR A 116 2.58 8.63 12.45
N ALA A 117 1.71 9.27 11.69
CA ALA A 117 0.35 9.58 12.15
C ALA A 117 -0.62 8.78 11.27
N PRO A 118 -1.23 7.71 11.79
CA PRO A 118 -2.16 6.92 11.00
C PRO A 118 -3.31 7.77 10.48
N ALA A 119 -3.55 7.69 9.18
CA ALA A 119 -4.71 8.30 8.57
C ALA A 119 -5.95 7.45 8.88
N GLY A 120 -7.10 8.07 8.96
CA GLY A 120 -8.33 7.35 9.31
C GLY A 120 -8.95 6.58 8.16
N TRP A 121 -8.39 6.66 6.95
CA TRP A 121 -9.03 6.08 5.78
C TRP A 121 -9.19 4.54 5.87
N ASP A 122 -8.19 3.86 6.42
CA ASP A 122 -8.24 2.41 6.52
C ASP A 122 -9.29 1.95 7.54
N SER A 123 -9.51 2.72 8.58
CA SER A 123 -10.56 2.42 9.55
C SER A 123 -11.94 2.47 8.91
N HIS A 124 -12.18 3.43 8.04
CA HIS A 124 -13.43 3.52 7.29
C HIS A 124 -13.68 2.27 6.45
N TYR A 125 -12.65 1.82 5.75
CA TYR A 125 -12.76 0.61 4.93
C TYR A 125 -13.12 -0.60 5.79
N LEU A 126 -12.46 -0.74 6.93
CA LEU A 126 -12.67 -1.89 7.80
C LEU A 126 -14.01 -1.86 8.51
N GLU A 127 -14.57 -0.68 8.72
CA GLU A 127 -15.89 -0.53 9.34
C GLU A 127 -17.02 -0.67 8.33
N GLY A 128 -16.70 -0.89 7.06
CA GLY A 128 -17.71 -1.06 6.03
C GLY A 128 -18.20 0.23 5.42
N ASP A 129 -17.60 1.34 5.74
CA ASP A 129 -17.91 2.65 5.16
C ASP A 129 -17.28 2.74 3.77
N LYS A 130 -18.11 2.90 2.76
CA LYS A 130 -17.63 2.88 1.37
C LYS A 130 -17.50 4.28 0.83
#